data_6b10c64391e655048b2064846c6f2e9c
#
_entry.id   6b10c64391e655048b2064846c6f2e9c
#
_cell.length_a   1.000
_cell.length_b   1.000
_cell.length_c   1.000
_cell.angle_alpha   90.00
_cell.angle_beta   90.00
_cell.angle_gamma   90.00
#
_symmetry.space_group_name_H-M   'P 1'
#
loop_
_entity.id
_entity.type
_entity.pdbx_description
1 polymer ?
#
loop_
_entity_poly.entity_id
_entity_poly.type
_entity_poly.pdbx_seq_one_letter_code
_entity_poly.pdbx_strand_id
1 'polypeptide(L)'
;MTSTTTKPDSLQPAADMAGDLFDDWFDPLEAEVRARSREFIEELLRGELDAALSRPRYGRSPRSGSEGRASVAGHRHGSRTRSLTGTFGPVEIAVPRARLTTADGKTTEWKSQTLRAYQRRTLAADALIASTYLAGTNTRRVRRALAALFGGTVGKDTVSRTWRKVKSDWDAWHTRSLTGSRSCA
;
A
#
# COMPACT_ATOMS: atom_id res chain seq x y z
N MET A 1 17.65 -60.05 17.78
CA MET A 1 18.09 -58.71 18.23
C MET A 1 17.62 -57.72 17.20
N THR A 2 16.49 -57.09 17.44
CA THR A 2 15.86 -56.11 16.52
C THR A 2 16.15 -54.72 17.02
N SER A 3 17.00 -53.99 16.30
CA SER A 3 17.29 -52.57 16.58
C SER A 3 16.16 -51.68 16.09
N THR A 4 15.44 -51.10 17.04
CA THR A 4 14.44 -50.06 16.77
C THR A 4 15.16 -48.73 16.66
N THR A 5 15.34 -48.22 15.45
CA THR A 5 15.84 -46.86 15.19
C THR A 5 14.67 -45.91 15.38
N THR A 6 14.62 -45.23 16.51
CA THR A 6 13.70 -44.11 16.76
C THR A 6 14.20 -42.91 15.95
N LYS A 7 13.42 -42.54 14.92
CA LYS A 7 13.64 -41.32 14.12
C LYS A 7 13.44 -40.13 15.07
N PRO A 8 14.38 -39.17 15.15
CA PRO A 8 14.18 -38.00 15.98
C PRO A 8 13.05 -37.17 15.37
N ASP A 9 12.11 -36.81 16.24
CA ASP A 9 11.00 -35.90 15.93
C ASP A 9 11.53 -34.63 15.28
N SER A 10 10.92 -34.25 14.13
CA SER A 10 11.34 -33.10 13.36
C SER A 10 11.10 -31.85 14.19
N LEU A 11 12.18 -31.26 14.70
CA LEU A 11 12.18 -29.91 15.26
C LEU A 11 11.51 -28.97 14.23
N GLN A 12 10.31 -28.50 14.55
CA GLN A 12 9.64 -27.47 13.78
C GLN A 12 10.60 -26.29 13.60
N PRO A 13 10.74 -25.73 12.38
CA PRO A 13 11.70 -24.66 12.16
C PRO A 13 11.29 -23.46 13.01
N ALA A 14 12.24 -22.90 13.75
CA ALA A 14 12.09 -21.73 14.64
C ALA A 14 11.47 -20.47 13.96
N ALA A 15 11.14 -20.56 12.67
CA ALA A 15 10.45 -19.53 11.90
C ALA A 15 8.95 -19.46 12.19
N ASP A 16 8.29 -20.59 12.54
CA ASP A 16 6.85 -20.59 12.86
C ASP A 16 6.62 -20.10 14.30
N MET A 17 7.52 -20.40 15.24
CA MET A 17 7.40 -19.91 16.62
C MET A 17 7.54 -18.39 16.78
N ALA A 18 8.17 -17.69 15.83
CA ALA A 18 8.33 -16.23 15.91
C ALA A 18 7.03 -15.47 15.57
N GLY A 19 6.09 -16.10 14.85
CA GLY A 19 4.75 -15.55 14.61
C GLY A 19 3.91 -15.59 15.90
N ASP A 20 3.90 -16.72 16.56
CA ASP A 20 3.07 -16.96 17.74
C ASP A 20 3.53 -16.16 18.98
N LEU A 21 4.83 -15.85 19.07
CA LEU A 21 5.40 -15.08 20.20
C LEU A 21 4.95 -13.62 20.25
N PHE A 22 4.42 -13.05 19.15
CA PHE A 22 4.04 -11.66 19.07
C PHE A 22 2.54 -11.44 18.83
N ASP A 23 1.75 -12.49 18.69
CA ASP A 23 0.30 -12.37 18.45
C ASP A 23 -0.42 -11.71 19.62
N ASP A 24 0.04 -11.95 20.86
CA ASP A 24 -0.50 -11.32 22.08
C ASP A 24 0.00 -9.88 22.32
N TRP A 25 0.94 -9.37 21.50
CA TRP A 25 1.50 -8.03 21.67
C TRP A 25 0.69 -6.96 20.95
N PHE A 26 -0.23 -7.37 20.06
CA PHE A 26 -1.13 -6.45 19.41
C PHE A 26 -2.37 -6.22 20.26
N ASP A 27 -2.38 -5.08 20.93
CA ASP A 27 -3.51 -4.69 21.75
C ASP A 27 -4.73 -4.28 20.89
N PRO A 28 -5.93 -4.13 21.50
CA PRO A 28 -7.11 -3.65 20.80
C PRO A 28 -6.94 -2.28 20.15
N LEU A 29 -6.01 -1.45 20.61
CA LEU A 29 -5.70 -0.13 20.06
C LEU A 29 -5.13 -0.26 18.63
N GLU A 30 -4.17 -1.17 18.42
CA GLU A 30 -3.60 -1.42 17.09
C GLU A 30 -4.66 -1.91 16.09
N ALA A 31 -5.57 -2.78 16.54
CA ALA A 31 -6.68 -3.24 15.72
C ALA A 31 -7.61 -2.08 15.31
N GLU A 32 -7.93 -1.20 16.25
CA GLU A 32 -8.77 -0.02 16.01
C GLU A 32 -8.05 1.00 15.08
N VAL A 33 -6.77 1.28 15.31
CA VAL A 33 -5.97 2.15 14.42
C VAL A 33 -5.98 1.62 12.99
N ARG A 34 -5.85 0.31 12.82
CA ARG A 34 -5.89 -0.33 11.52
C ARG A 34 -7.25 -0.24 10.85
N ALA A 35 -8.33 -0.44 11.63
CA ALA A 35 -9.70 -0.29 11.15
C ALA A 35 -10.00 1.15 10.72
N ARG A 36 -9.62 2.13 11.53
CA ARG A 36 -9.79 3.57 11.22
C ARG A 36 -8.96 4.00 10.01
N SER A 37 -7.72 3.50 9.89
CA SER A 37 -6.89 3.76 8.72
C SER A 37 -7.54 3.24 7.43
N ARG A 38 -8.16 2.06 7.48
CA ARG A 38 -8.92 1.50 6.37
C ARG A 38 -10.11 2.38 5.99
N GLU A 39 -10.95 2.74 6.97
CA GLU A 39 -12.12 3.59 6.76
C GLU A 39 -11.75 4.93 6.12
N PHE A 40 -10.72 5.57 6.66
CA PHE A 40 -10.21 6.85 6.16
C PHE A 40 -9.72 6.76 4.71
N ILE A 41 -8.95 5.72 4.37
CA ILE A 41 -8.47 5.51 3.00
C ILE A 41 -9.65 5.29 2.05
N GLU A 42 -10.65 4.48 2.44
CA GLU A 42 -11.83 4.25 1.62
C GLU A 42 -12.66 5.52 1.43
N GLU A 43 -12.77 6.36 2.44
CA GLU A 43 -13.46 7.65 2.37
C GLU A 43 -12.74 8.61 1.42
N LEU A 44 -11.42 8.72 1.52
CA LEU A 44 -10.60 9.50 0.58
C LEU A 44 -10.83 9.08 -0.88
N LEU A 45 -10.82 7.77 -1.14
CA LEU A 45 -11.04 7.23 -2.49
C LEU A 45 -12.46 7.48 -3.00
N ARG A 46 -13.46 7.43 -2.12
CA ARG A 46 -14.85 7.77 -2.46
C ARG A 46 -14.97 9.26 -2.78
N GLY A 47 -14.41 10.13 -1.93
CA GLY A 47 -14.41 11.58 -2.15
C GLY A 47 -13.72 11.97 -3.46
N GLU A 48 -12.59 11.34 -3.78
CA GLU A 48 -11.88 11.56 -5.04
C GLU A 48 -12.73 11.15 -6.25
N LEU A 49 -13.44 10.02 -6.15
CA LEU A 49 -14.35 9.58 -7.21
C LEU A 49 -15.58 10.47 -7.32
N ASP A 50 -16.14 10.93 -6.19
CA ASP A 50 -17.29 11.84 -6.19
C ASP A 50 -16.95 13.17 -6.85
N ALA A 51 -15.74 13.69 -6.58
CA ALA A 51 -15.21 14.86 -7.25
C ALA A 51 -15.02 14.63 -8.76
N ALA A 52 -14.47 13.48 -9.16
CA ALA A 52 -14.28 13.13 -10.57
C ALA A 52 -15.60 12.98 -11.34
N LEU A 53 -16.65 12.50 -10.70
CA LEU A 53 -17.99 12.37 -11.29
C LEU A 53 -18.83 13.66 -11.13
N SER A 54 -18.33 14.66 -10.40
CA SER A 54 -19.07 15.88 -10.02
C SER A 54 -20.42 15.61 -9.35
N ARG A 55 -20.54 14.47 -8.66
CA ARG A 55 -21.77 14.08 -7.95
C ARG A 55 -21.49 13.11 -6.80
N PRO A 56 -22.23 13.22 -5.68
CA PRO A 56 -22.16 12.26 -4.59
C PRO A 56 -22.76 10.90 -5.00
N ARG A 57 -22.49 9.86 -4.23
CA ARG A 57 -22.86 8.47 -4.54
C ARG A 57 -24.35 8.27 -4.85
N TYR A 58 -25.23 8.99 -4.17
CA TYR A 58 -26.70 8.90 -4.32
C TYR A 58 -27.30 10.18 -4.92
N GLY A 59 -26.48 11.14 -5.34
CA GLY A 59 -26.94 12.38 -5.96
C GLY A 59 -27.39 12.17 -7.40
N ARG A 60 -28.45 12.88 -7.79
CA ARG A 60 -28.83 13.00 -9.21
C ARG A 60 -27.76 13.80 -9.94
N SER A 61 -27.48 13.41 -11.18
CA SER A 61 -26.71 14.27 -12.09
C SER A 61 -27.42 15.62 -12.24
N PRO A 62 -26.72 16.76 -12.17
CA PRO A 62 -27.35 18.05 -12.51
C PRO A 62 -27.97 17.91 -13.89
N ARG A 63 -29.23 18.32 -14.04
CA ARG A 63 -29.87 18.40 -15.36
C ARG A 63 -29.02 19.29 -16.25
N SER A 64 -28.76 18.85 -17.48
CA SER A 64 -28.04 19.63 -18.49
C SER A 64 -28.80 20.94 -18.73
N GLY A 65 -28.32 22.02 -18.13
CA GLY A 65 -29.00 23.32 -18.20
C GLY A 65 -28.34 24.38 -17.32
N SER A 66 -27.43 24.06 -16.42
CA SER A 66 -26.62 25.04 -15.71
C SER A 66 -25.34 25.30 -16.51
N GLU A 67 -25.34 26.40 -17.19
CA GLU A 67 -24.20 26.96 -17.92
C GLU A 67 -22.95 26.97 -17.02
N GLY A 68 -21.87 26.35 -17.49
CA GLY A 68 -20.52 26.63 -17.01
C GLY A 68 -19.69 25.50 -16.40
N ARG A 69 -20.20 24.30 -16.16
CA ARG A 69 -19.37 23.17 -15.73
C ARG A 69 -19.60 21.99 -16.67
N ALA A 70 -18.58 21.64 -17.45
CA ALA A 70 -18.59 20.41 -18.23
C ALA A 70 -18.92 19.23 -17.30
N SER A 71 -20.16 18.76 -17.38
CA SER A 71 -20.62 17.60 -16.62
C SER A 71 -19.85 16.39 -17.13
N VAL A 72 -18.89 15.91 -16.36
CA VAL A 72 -18.22 14.64 -16.67
C VAL A 72 -19.28 13.54 -16.58
N ALA A 73 -19.71 13.06 -17.74
CA ALA A 73 -20.61 11.92 -17.80
C ALA A 73 -19.87 10.69 -17.32
N GLY A 74 -20.46 9.91 -16.41
CA GLY A 74 -19.83 8.71 -15.91
C GLY A 74 -20.74 7.93 -14.97
N HIS A 75 -20.39 6.70 -14.73
CA HIS A 75 -21.13 5.85 -13.81
C HIS A 75 -20.21 4.95 -12.98
N ARG A 76 -20.60 4.72 -11.73
CA ARG A 76 -19.96 3.74 -10.86
C ARG A 76 -20.38 2.33 -11.25
N HIS A 77 -19.47 1.38 -11.19
CA HIS A 77 -19.77 -0.02 -11.51
C HIS A 77 -19.16 -1.00 -10.49
N GLY A 78 -19.27 -0.64 -9.21
CA GLY A 78 -18.85 -1.50 -8.10
C GLY A 78 -17.54 -1.09 -7.46
N SER A 79 -16.90 -2.01 -6.77
CA SER A 79 -15.62 -1.86 -6.10
C SER A 79 -14.75 -3.09 -6.31
N ARG A 80 -13.46 -2.94 -6.06
CA ARG A 80 -12.49 -4.03 -6.07
C ARG A 80 -11.71 -4.01 -4.77
N THR A 81 -11.61 -5.14 -4.09
CA THR A 81 -10.76 -5.31 -2.91
C THR A 81 -9.28 -5.29 -3.31
N ARG A 82 -8.47 -4.56 -2.57
CA ARG A 82 -7.02 -4.51 -2.71
C ARG A 82 -6.37 -4.54 -1.34
N SER A 83 -5.29 -5.29 -1.22
CA SER A 83 -4.44 -5.24 -0.03
C SER A 83 -3.46 -4.08 -0.14
N LEU A 84 -3.39 -3.27 0.91
CA LEU A 84 -2.43 -2.18 1.09
C LEU A 84 -1.72 -2.35 2.42
N THR A 85 -0.40 -2.32 2.41
CA THR A 85 0.42 -2.38 3.62
C THR A 85 0.97 -0.99 3.92
N GLY A 86 0.63 -0.46 5.08
CA GLY A 86 1.14 0.79 5.62
C GLY A 86 1.99 0.55 6.86
N THR A 87 2.40 1.62 7.54
CA THR A 87 3.01 1.55 8.88
C THR A 87 2.03 1.03 9.94
N PHE A 88 0.75 1.09 9.64
CA PHE A 88 -0.35 0.50 10.43
C PHE A 88 -0.57 -1.00 10.16
N GLY A 89 0.30 -1.64 9.37
CA GLY A 89 0.17 -3.04 8.97
C GLY A 89 -0.59 -3.23 7.65
N PRO A 90 -0.91 -4.48 7.29
CA PRO A 90 -1.70 -4.81 6.11
C PRO A 90 -3.19 -4.58 6.36
N VAL A 91 -3.87 -3.95 5.40
CA VAL A 91 -5.32 -3.76 5.39
C VAL A 91 -5.90 -4.09 4.02
N GLU A 92 -7.10 -4.62 4.01
CA GLU A 92 -7.88 -4.78 2.79
C GLU A 92 -8.81 -3.59 2.63
N ILE A 93 -8.72 -2.90 1.49
CA ILE A 93 -9.49 -1.71 1.16
C ILE A 93 -10.38 -1.96 -0.05
N ALA A 94 -11.60 -1.43 -0.01
CA ALA A 94 -12.54 -1.46 -1.13
C ALA A 94 -12.32 -0.24 -2.03
N VAL A 95 -11.62 -0.43 -3.14
CA VAL A 95 -11.35 0.61 -4.14
C VAL A 95 -12.55 0.73 -5.07
N PRO A 96 -13.23 1.89 -5.12
CA PRO A 96 -14.36 2.09 -6.00
C PRO A 96 -13.93 2.10 -7.47
N ARG A 97 -14.83 1.68 -8.35
CA ARG A 97 -14.61 1.65 -9.79
C ARG A 97 -15.69 2.48 -10.51
N ALA A 98 -15.25 3.22 -11.52
CA ALA A 98 -16.16 3.99 -12.35
C ALA A 98 -15.64 4.08 -13.78
N ARG A 99 -16.55 4.33 -14.71
CA ARG A 99 -16.24 4.71 -16.08
C ARG A 99 -16.58 6.18 -16.26
N LEU A 100 -15.65 6.92 -16.83
CA LEU A 100 -15.80 8.32 -17.17
C LEU A 100 -15.94 8.42 -18.69
N THR A 101 -16.89 9.24 -19.15
CA THR A 101 -17.03 9.55 -20.57
C THR A 101 -16.44 10.92 -20.80
N THR A 102 -15.41 11.00 -21.63
CA THR A 102 -14.79 12.26 -22.05
C THR A 102 -15.69 13.00 -23.05
N ALA A 103 -15.44 14.31 -23.25
CA ALA A 103 -16.17 15.14 -24.20
C ALA A 103 -16.18 14.54 -25.62
N ASP A 104 -15.14 13.79 -25.99
CA ASP A 104 -15.01 13.08 -27.27
C ASP A 104 -15.83 11.77 -27.34
N GLY A 105 -16.68 11.49 -26.36
CA GLY A 105 -17.48 10.26 -26.29
C GLY A 105 -16.70 9.00 -25.95
N LYS A 106 -15.38 9.08 -25.71
CA LYS A 106 -14.57 7.94 -25.28
C LYS A 106 -14.81 7.61 -23.82
N THR A 107 -14.96 6.32 -23.51
CA THR A 107 -15.10 5.86 -22.15
C THR A 107 -13.77 5.36 -21.61
N THR A 108 -13.35 5.90 -20.47
CA THR A 108 -12.11 5.52 -19.76
C THR A 108 -12.43 5.03 -18.36
N GLU A 109 -11.65 4.07 -17.85
CA GLU A 109 -11.77 3.65 -16.45
C GLU A 109 -11.13 4.71 -15.54
N TRP A 110 -11.87 5.12 -14.50
CA TRP A 110 -11.36 6.02 -13.49
C TRP A 110 -10.18 5.41 -12.74
N LYS A 111 -9.15 6.20 -12.52
CA LYS A 111 -7.96 5.83 -11.74
C LYS A 111 -7.76 6.85 -10.64
N SER A 112 -7.62 6.36 -9.41
CA SER A 112 -7.29 7.21 -8.27
C SER A 112 -5.89 7.83 -8.44
N GLN A 113 -5.74 9.08 -8.07
CA GLN A 113 -4.46 9.78 -7.96
C GLN A 113 -3.79 9.49 -6.62
N THR A 114 -4.60 9.38 -5.56
CA THR A 114 -4.13 9.07 -4.21
C THR A 114 -3.56 7.65 -4.12
N LEU A 115 -4.26 6.67 -4.68
CA LEU A 115 -3.83 5.27 -4.70
C LEU A 115 -3.39 4.87 -6.12
N ARG A 116 -2.09 4.87 -6.36
CA ARG A 116 -1.52 4.52 -7.67
C ARG A 116 -1.91 3.11 -8.11
N ALA A 117 -2.01 2.91 -9.41
CA ALA A 117 -2.22 1.58 -9.97
C ALA A 117 -1.13 0.62 -9.46
N TYR A 118 -1.55 -0.59 -9.05
CA TYR A 118 -0.65 -1.64 -8.53
C TYR A 118 0.12 -1.31 -7.24
N GLN A 119 -0.13 -0.16 -6.60
CA GLN A 119 0.48 0.15 -5.31
C GLN A 119 -0.04 -0.82 -4.25
N ARG A 120 0.87 -1.55 -3.62
CA ARG A 120 0.60 -2.52 -2.54
C ARG A 120 1.12 -2.06 -1.19
N ARG A 121 1.97 -1.05 -1.17
CA ARG A 121 2.57 -0.50 0.05
C ARG A 121 2.60 1.02 -0.02
N THR A 122 2.52 1.64 1.15
CA THR A 122 2.76 3.07 1.28
C THR A 122 4.26 3.37 1.16
N LEU A 123 4.60 4.61 0.81
CA LEU A 123 6.01 5.04 0.78
C LEU A 123 6.66 4.94 2.16
N ALA A 124 5.90 5.21 3.23
CA ALA A 124 6.38 5.08 4.60
C ALA A 124 6.74 3.62 4.95
N ALA A 125 5.93 2.65 4.51
CA ALA A 125 6.26 1.23 4.68
C ALA A 125 7.51 0.83 3.89
N ASP A 126 7.67 1.32 2.65
CA ASP A 126 8.89 1.09 1.86
C ASP A 126 10.11 1.74 2.52
N ALA A 127 9.98 2.96 3.09
CA ALA A 127 11.04 3.63 3.83
C ALA A 127 11.46 2.85 5.09
N LEU A 128 10.49 2.29 5.83
CA LEU A 128 10.79 1.45 7.00
C LEU A 128 11.55 0.18 6.62
N ILE A 129 11.17 -0.48 5.52
CA ILE A 129 11.88 -1.65 4.99
C ILE A 129 13.32 -1.25 4.60
N ALA A 130 13.47 -0.12 3.91
CA ALA A 130 14.78 0.37 3.47
C ALA A 130 15.68 0.72 4.65
N SER A 131 15.18 1.47 5.64
CA SER A 131 15.95 1.88 6.82
C SER A 131 16.39 0.68 7.65
N THR A 132 15.52 -0.31 7.84
CA THR A 132 15.84 -1.57 8.53
C THR A 132 16.96 -2.32 7.79
N TYR A 133 16.96 -2.31 6.46
CA TYR A 133 18.02 -2.93 5.66
C TYR A 133 19.33 -2.16 5.76
N LEU A 134 19.28 -0.82 5.67
CA LEU A 134 20.44 0.06 5.77
C LEU A 134 21.08 0.05 7.16
N ALA A 135 20.33 -0.28 8.21
CA ALA A 135 20.87 -0.50 9.56
C ALA A 135 21.80 -1.73 9.69
N GLY A 136 22.24 -2.30 8.56
CA GLY A 136 23.20 -3.40 8.52
C GLY A 136 22.57 -4.79 8.66
N THR A 137 21.26 -4.93 8.46
CA THR A 137 20.60 -6.22 8.53
C THR A 137 20.53 -6.88 7.14
N ASN A 138 20.62 -8.21 7.10
CA ASN A 138 20.38 -8.93 5.86
C ASN A 138 18.88 -9.11 5.57
N THR A 139 18.52 -9.47 4.34
CA THR A 139 17.12 -9.60 3.90
C THR A 139 16.29 -10.58 4.74
N ARG A 140 16.91 -11.62 5.31
CA ARG A 140 16.23 -12.59 6.20
C ARG A 140 15.91 -11.97 7.54
N ARG A 141 16.84 -11.18 8.10
CA ARG A 141 16.65 -10.45 9.37
C ARG A 141 15.61 -9.35 9.21
N VAL A 142 15.63 -8.58 8.11
CA VAL A 142 14.59 -7.58 7.80
C VAL A 142 13.20 -8.23 7.78
N ARG A 143 13.05 -9.35 7.05
CA ARG A 143 11.77 -10.09 7.00
C ARG A 143 11.30 -10.48 8.39
N ARG A 144 12.20 -11.04 9.22
CA ARG A 144 11.87 -11.49 10.58
C ARG A 144 11.53 -10.32 11.50
N ALA A 145 12.32 -9.24 11.47
CA ALA A 145 12.09 -8.05 12.30
C ALA A 145 10.77 -7.34 11.99
N LEU A 146 10.33 -7.38 10.72
CA LEU A 146 9.10 -6.71 10.28
C LEU A 146 7.89 -7.67 10.18
N ALA A 147 8.06 -8.95 10.53
CA ALA A 147 6.99 -9.94 10.40
C ALA A 147 5.77 -9.60 11.26
N ALA A 148 5.97 -9.19 12.51
CA ALA A 148 4.91 -8.78 13.41
C ALA A 148 4.11 -7.59 12.86
N LEU A 149 4.80 -6.55 12.38
CA LEU A 149 4.14 -5.34 11.87
C LEU A 149 3.42 -5.57 10.54
N PHE A 150 3.99 -6.36 9.64
CA PHE A 150 3.49 -6.52 8.27
C PHE A 150 2.82 -7.88 8.01
N GLY A 151 2.57 -8.69 9.04
CA GLY A 151 1.86 -9.97 8.90
C GLY A 151 2.50 -10.90 7.86
N GLY A 152 3.83 -10.95 7.79
CA GLY A 152 4.55 -11.80 6.84
C GLY A 152 4.50 -11.36 5.36
N THR A 153 3.88 -10.22 5.03
CA THR A 153 3.76 -9.72 3.64
C THR A 153 5.08 -9.24 3.03
N VAL A 154 6.13 -9.04 3.85
CA VAL A 154 7.44 -8.60 3.41
C VAL A 154 8.34 -9.80 3.10
N GLY A 155 8.40 -10.19 1.82
CA GLY A 155 9.29 -11.24 1.33
C GLY A 155 10.69 -10.72 0.94
N LYS A 156 11.62 -11.66 0.66
CA LYS A 156 12.97 -11.36 0.16
C LYS A 156 12.94 -10.44 -1.07
N ASP A 157 12.06 -10.71 -2.02
CA ASP A 157 11.93 -9.93 -3.26
C ASP A 157 11.43 -8.51 -3.00
N THR A 158 10.61 -8.33 -1.95
CA THR A 158 10.15 -7.02 -1.52
C THR A 158 11.31 -6.17 -1.05
N VAL A 159 12.14 -6.70 -0.14
CA VAL A 159 13.34 -6.02 0.36
C VAL A 159 14.29 -5.68 -0.77
N SER A 160 14.55 -6.63 -1.68
CA SER A 160 15.44 -6.43 -2.83
C SER A 160 14.92 -5.37 -3.81
N ARG A 161 13.61 -5.30 -4.03
CA ARG A 161 12.99 -4.27 -4.89
C ARG A 161 13.04 -2.89 -4.25
N THR A 162 12.74 -2.80 -2.95
CA THR A 162 12.84 -1.56 -2.20
C THR A 162 14.28 -1.04 -2.20
N TRP A 163 15.25 -1.92 -1.98
CA TRP A 163 16.66 -1.56 -2.04
C TRP A 163 17.09 -1.03 -3.42
N ARG A 164 16.71 -1.70 -4.50
CA ARG A 164 17.03 -1.23 -5.86
C ARG A 164 16.48 0.17 -6.15
N LYS A 165 15.28 0.47 -5.64
CA LYS A 165 14.68 1.81 -5.75
C LYS A 165 15.51 2.84 -4.98
N VAL A 166 15.84 2.56 -3.71
CA VAL A 166 16.67 3.44 -2.89
C VAL A 166 18.04 3.70 -3.54
N LYS A 167 18.67 2.63 -4.09
CA LYS A 167 19.93 2.77 -4.81
C LYS A 167 19.78 3.66 -6.05
N SER A 168 18.74 3.46 -6.84
CA SER A 168 18.45 4.30 -8.01
C SER A 168 18.26 5.77 -7.64
N ASP A 169 17.51 6.04 -6.57
CA ASP A 169 17.25 7.39 -6.08
C ASP A 169 18.57 8.03 -5.55
N TRP A 170 19.42 7.24 -4.89
CA TRP A 170 20.72 7.67 -4.42
C TRP A 170 21.68 7.97 -5.58
N ASP A 171 21.74 7.10 -6.59
CA ASP A 171 22.56 7.29 -7.79
C ASP A 171 22.15 8.58 -8.52
N ALA A 172 20.86 8.82 -8.67
CA ALA A 172 20.32 10.04 -9.27
C ALA A 172 20.68 11.29 -8.44
N TRP A 173 20.61 11.19 -7.11
CA TRP A 173 21.00 12.27 -6.21
C TRP A 173 22.50 12.55 -6.29
N HIS A 174 23.33 11.53 -6.31
CA HIS A 174 24.80 11.65 -6.34
C HIS A 174 25.31 12.24 -7.66
N THR A 175 24.64 11.94 -8.77
CA THR A 175 25.03 12.42 -10.11
C THR A 175 24.43 13.78 -10.47
N ARG A 176 23.58 14.37 -9.60
CA ARG A 176 22.97 15.68 -9.86
C ARG A 176 24.04 16.79 -9.92
N SER A 177 23.87 17.71 -10.88
CA SER A 177 24.71 18.90 -10.95
C SER A 177 24.39 19.86 -9.79
N LEU A 178 25.40 20.29 -9.06
CA LEU A 178 25.28 21.26 -7.96
C LEU A 178 25.40 22.73 -8.43
N THR A 179 25.54 22.97 -9.73
CA THR A 179 25.76 24.30 -10.30
C THR A 179 24.55 25.25 -10.21
N GLY A 180 23.39 24.80 -9.67
CA GLY A 180 22.19 25.62 -9.54
C GLY A 180 21.78 26.05 -8.13
N SER A 181 22.48 25.66 -7.07
CA SER A 181 22.04 25.90 -5.68
C SER A 181 22.80 27.02 -4.95
N ARG A 182 23.20 28.08 -5.66
CA ARG A 182 23.64 29.32 -5.00
C ARG A 182 22.50 30.33 -5.05
N SER A 183 21.63 30.33 -4.08
CA SER A 183 20.89 31.51 -3.64
C SER A 183 20.32 31.26 -2.25
N CYS A 184 21.13 31.44 -1.23
CA CYS A 184 20.69 31.88 0.09
C CYS A 184 21.57 33.08 0.42
N ALA A 185 21.04 34.25 0.18
CA ALA A 185 21.46 35.50 0.83
C ALA A 185 20.33 35.85 1.82
#